data_f3b92aafa0e23536971a92863cf830a1
#
_entry.id   f3b92aafa0e23536971a92863cf830a1
#
_cell.length_a   1.000
_cell.length_b   1.000
_cell.length_c   1.000
_cell.angle_alpha   90.00
_cell.angle_beta   90.00
_cell.angle_gamma   90.00
#
_symmetry.space_group_name_H-M   'P 1'
#
loop_
_entity.id
_entity.type
_entity.pdbx_description
1 polymer ?
#
loop_
_entity_poly.entity_id
_entity_poly.type
_entity_poly.pdbx_seq_one_letter_code
_entity_poly.pdbx_strand_id
1 'polypeptide(L)'
;MADEWPRCLDFHQVVRHTAEVLYRFDFAAHIEGAMTSTITCRANVVAWRHALCHALCAMIIAATLCGCSARQYALNRSADALAGSGSSFATDDDPELIRDAAPFSLKLMDSVLAETPTHVGLLTTAAKSYTQYAYVFVQQEGEVLEDTDVARAAARFDRARKLYARARDYALRGLEAAHPGISSALASNPRAALARTTRDDVALLYWCASATGAWIGLSKDTPAAVAQLPVVEAMIDRALALDESWDAGAIHTFLIAFEDNRAQRAANPAAAARKHFERAVALSQGMQAGPYVAFAESVAVTAQDRAQFKGLLKQALAIDVNARPQWRLANVVMQRRSRWLLSRTDQLFAQ
;
A
#
# COMPACT_ATOMS: atom_id res chain seq x y z
N MET A 1 -32.46 13.16 -7.80
CA MET A 1 -32.33 12.71 -9.19
C MET A 1 -31.36 11.56 -9.16
N ALA A 2 -31.92 10.36 -9.29
CA ALA A 2 -31.16 9.10 -9.29
C ALA A 2 -30.89 8.75 -10.74
N ASP A 3 -29.62 8.75 -11.15
CA ASP A 3 -29.20 8.31 -12.48
C ASP A 3 -28.95 6.79 -12.48
N GLU A 4 -29.73 6.17 -13.36
CA GLU A 4 -29.71 4.74 -13.62
C GLU A 4 -28.45 4.35 -14.39
N TRP A 5 -27.68 3.44 -13.83
CA TRP A 5 -26.66 2.70 -14.57
C TRP A 5 -27.33 1.57 -15.36
N PRO A 6 -26.97 1.34 -16.64
CA PRO A 6 -27.57 0.26 -17.40
C PRO A 6 -27.19 -1.10 -16.81
N ARG A 7 -28.20 -1.86 -16.43
CA ARG A 7 -28.10 -3.24 -15.98
C ARG A 7 -27.48 -4.09 -17.08
N CYS A 8 -26.51 -4.90 -16.74
CA CYS A 8 -25.99 -5.97 -17.58
C CYS A 8 -27.19 -6.76 -18.15
N LEU A 9 -27.22 -6.88 -19.45
CA LEU A 9 -28.21 -7.69 -20.17
C LEU A 9 -28.24 -9.10 -19.59
N ASP A 10 -29.43 -9.50 -19.14
CA ASP A 10 -29.68 -10.79 -18.52
C ASP A 10 -29.35 -11.90 -19.54
N PHE A 11 -28.32 -12.70 -19.25
CA PHE A 11 -27.83 -13.79 -20.09
C PHE A 11 -28.94 -14.76 -20.48
N HIS A 12 -29.98 -14.91 -19.64
CA HIS A 12 -31.18 -15.70 -19.92
C HIS A 12 -32.06 -15.14 -21.04
N GLN A 13 -32.08 -13.81 -21.24
CA GLN A 13 -32.83 -13.19 -22.33
C GLN A 13 -32.14 -13.37 -23.68
N VAL A 14 -30.81 -13.29 -23.72
CA VAL A 14 -30.03 -13.49 -24.95
C VAL A 14 -30.15 -14.93 -25.42
N VAL A 15 -30.09 -15.89 -24.49
CA VAL A 15 -30.21 -17.33 -24.81
C VAL A 15 -31.62 -17.68 -25.29
N ARG A 16 -32.66 -17.08 -24.72
CA ARG A 16 -34.05 -17.29 -25.19
C ARG A 16 -34.29 -16.70 -26.57
N HIS A 17 -33.77 -15.49 -26.83
CA HIS A 17 -34.00 -14.86 -28.14
C HIS A 17 -33.29 -15.58 -29.29
N THR A 18 -32.10 -16.13 -29.03
CA THR A 18 -31.38 -16.97 -30.00
C THR A 18 -32.10 -18.31 -30.25
N ALA A 19 -32.69 -18.89 -29.21
CA ALA A 19 -33.48 -20.12 -29.36
C ALA A 19 -34.81 -19.92 -30.14
N GLU A 20 -35.51 -18.80 -29.93
CA GLU A 20 -36.73 -18.47 -30.66
C GLU A 20 -36.49 -18.12 -32.13
N VAL A 21 -35.37 -17.47 -32.46
CA VAL A 21 -35.01 -17.19 -33.84
C VAL A 21 -34.67 -18.47 -34.61
N LEU A 22 -34.04 -19.45 -33.95
CA LEU A 22 -33.73 -20.74 -34.55
C LEU A 22 -34.98 -21.63 -34.78
N TYR A 23 -36.04 -21.44 -33.91
CA TYR A 23 -37.28 -22.23 -34.04
C TYR A 23 -38.22 -21.69 -35.13
N ARG A 24 -38.09 -20.45 -35.59
CA ARG A 24 -38.94 -19.83 -36.62
C ARG A 24 -38.54 -20.18 -38.06
N PHE A 25 -37.41 -20.85 -38.29
CA PHE A 25 -36.95 -21.22 -39.62
C PHE A 25 -37.42 -22.59 -40.09
N ASP A 26 -38.23 -23.31 -39.31
CA ASP A 26 -38.61 -24.71 -39.59
C ASP A 26 -40.02 -24.90 -40.17
N PHE A 27 -40.67 -23.85 -40.69
CA PHE A 27 -42.02 -23.96 -41.21
C PHE A 27 -42.16 -23.29 -42.57
N ALA A 28 -41.66 -23.91 -43.64
CA ALA A 28 -42.17 -23.76 -45.00
C ALA A 28 -41.35 -24.59 -46.01
N ALA A 29 -41.77 -25.80 -46.32
CA ALA A 29 -41.63 -26.38 -47.65
C ALA A 29 -42.34 -27.77 -47.70
N HIS A 30 -43.63 -27.72 -47.93
CA HIS A 30 -44.32 -28.80 -48.57
C HIS A 30 -44.11 -28.66 -50.08
N ILE A 31 -43.51 -29.62 -50.75
CA ILE A 31 -43.87 -30.09 -52.11
C ILE A 31 -43.30 -31.52 -52.26
N GLU A 32 -44.19 -32.43 -52.64
CA GLU A 32 -43.95 -33.84 -52.88
C GLU A 32 -43.18 -34.08 -54.21
N GLY A 33 -42.39 -35.16 -54.22
CA GLY A 33 -42.09 -35.86 -55.48
C GLY A 33 -40.59 -35.87 -55.89
N ALA A 34 -39.85 -36.80 -55.31
CA ALA A 34 -38.82 -37.63 -56.00
C ALA A 34 -38.12 -38.50 -54.93
N MET A 35 -38.58 -39.68 -54.76
CA MET A 35 -37.96 -40.67 -53.90
C MET A 35 -36.66 -41.19 -54.46
N THR A 36 -35.69 -41.32 -53.55
CA THR A 36 -34.52 -42.18 -53.40
C THR A 36 -33.12 -41.58 -53.50
N SER A 37 -32.97 -40.31 -53.92
CA SER A 37 -31.61 -39.69 -53.93
C SER A 37 -31.49 -38.55 -52.89
N THR A 38 -32.58 -38.16 -52.20
CA THR A 38 -32.65 -36.97 -51.34
C THR A 38 -32.43 -37.26 -49.84
N ILE A 39 -32.46 -38.56 -49.42
CA ILE A 39 -32.34 -38.89 -47.99
C ILE A 39 -30.88 -38.75 -47.49
N THR A 40 -29.91 -39.11 -48.31
CA THR A 40 -28.47 -38.95 -47.93
C THR A 40 -28.01 -37.49 -47.95
N CYS A 41 -28.57 -36.65 -48.81
CA CYS A 41 -28.24 -35.22 -48.85
C CYS A 41 -28.83 -34.45 -47.64
N ARG A 42 -30.06 -34.80 -47.23
CA ARG A 42 -30.69 -34.17 -46.06
C ARG A 42 -30.01 -34.56 -44.73
N ALA A 43 -29.58 -35.82 -44.58
CA ALA A 43 -28.84 -36.27 -43.40
C ALA A 43 -27.50 -35.54 -43.26
N ASN A 44 -26.80 -35.31 -44.36
CA ASN A 44 -25.56 -34.58 -44.35
C ASN A 44 -25.74 -33.08 -44.02
N VAL A 45 -26.79 -32.42 -44.54
CA VAL A 45 -27.11 -31.02 -44.23
C VAL A 45 -27.45 -30.81 -42.77
N VAL A 46 -28.22 -31.72 -42.15
CA VAL A 46 -28.57 -31.68 -40.70
C VAL A 46 -27.33 -31.93 -39.86
N ALA A 47 -26.47 -32.91 -40.23
CA ALA A 47 -25.20 -33.14 -39.51
C ALA A 47 -24.23 -31.95 -39.61
N TRP A 48 -24.15 -31.31 -40.76
CA TRP A 48 -23.34 -30.08 -40.93
C TRP A 48 -23.88 -28.90 -40.14
N ARG A 49 -25.20 -28.73 -40.03
CA ARG A 49 -25.83 -27.67 -39.19
C ARG A 49 -25.55 -27.89 -37.70
N HIS A 50 -25.63 -29.13 -37.21
CA HIS A 50 -25.27 -29.44 -35.83
C HIS A 50 -23.78 -29.25 -35.57
N ALA A 51 -22.91 -29.67 -36.47
CA ALA A 51 -21.47 -29.45 -36.36
C ALA A 51 -21.10 -27.97 -36.34
N LEU A 52 -21.75 -27.13 -37.20
CA LEU A 52 -21.58 -25.68 -37.21
C LEU A 52 -22.09 -25.04 -35.91
N CYS A 53 -23.25 -25.48 -35.42
CA CYS A 53 -23.81 -24.97 -34.16
C CYS A 53 -22.91 -25.30 -32.96
N HIS A 54 -22.37 -26.51 -32.89
CA HIS A 54 -21.41 -26.90 -31.83
C HIS A 54 -20.09 -26.16 -31.95
N ALA A 55 -19.58 -25.94 -33.18
CA ALA A 55 -18.38 -25.15 -33.43
C ALA A 55 -18.58 -23.68 -33.02
N LEU A 56 -19.76 -23.10 -33.32
CA LEU A 56 -20.10 -21.72 -32.91
C LEU A 56 -20.25 -21.59 -31.38
N CYS A 57 -20.92 -22.56 -30.76
CA CYS A 57 -21.03 -22.59 -29.29
C CYS A 57 -19.67 -22.77 -28.63
N ALA A 58 -18.81 -23.64 -29.13
CA ALA A 58 -17.46 -23.84 -28.64
C ALA A 58 -16.60 -22.58 -28.82
N MET A 59 -16.77 -21.86 -29.93
CA MET A 59 -16.07 -20.60 -30.20
C MET A 59 -16.55 -19.48 -29.30
N ILE A 60 -17.84 -19.39 -29.01
CA ILE A 60 -18.40 -18.42 -28.05
C ILE A 60 -17.92 -18.71 -26.64
N ILE A 61 -17.90 -19.97 -26.21
CA ILE A 61 -17.38 -20.39 -24.91
C ILE A 61 -15.87 -20.10 -24.82
N ALA A 62 -15.11 -20.39 -25.85
CA ALA A 62 -13.68 -20.06 -25.90
C ALA A 62 -13.43 -18.54 -25.86
N ALA A 63 -14.23 -17.75 -26.57
CA ALA A 63 -14.14 -16.29 -26.58
C ALA A 63 -14.49 -15.66 -25.22
N THR A 64 -15.49 -16.21 -24.51
CA THR A 64 -15.85 -15.74 -23.17
C THR A 64 -14.77 -16.08 -22.13
N LEU A 65 -14.19 -17.28 -22.21
CA LEU A 65 -13.08 -17.69 -21.34
C LEU A 65 -11.81 -16.88 -21.63
N CYS A 66 -11.48 -16.60 -22.90
CA CYS A 66 -10.36 -15.74 -23.28
C CYS A 66 -10.57 -14.28 -22.85
N GLY A 67 -11.81 -13.76 -22.89
CA GLY A 67 -12.14 -12.39 -22.47
C GLY A 67 -11.87 -12.13 -21.00
N CYS A 68 -12.23 -13.07 -20.12
CA CYS A 68 -11.95 -12.96 -18.67
C CYS A 68 -10.45 -13.00 -18.39
N SER A 69 -9.69 -13.85 -19.07
CA SER A 69 -8.24 -13.92 -18.89
C SER A 69 -7.50 -12.67 -19.39
N ALA A 70 -7.93 -12.10 -20.52
CA ALA A 70 -7.34 -10.89 -21.09
C ALA A 70 -7.61 -9.65 -20.20
N ARG A 71 -8.84 -9.53 -19.66
CA ARG A 71 -9.18 -8.46 -18.69
C ARG A 71 -8.32 -8.57 -17.42
N GLN A 72 -8.22 -9.76 -16.84
CA GLN A 72 -7.42 -9.98 -15.63
C GLN A 72 -5.93 -9.73 -15.88
N TYR A 73 -5.42 -10.13 -17.03
CA TYR A 73 -4.05 -9.83 -17.44
C TYR A 73 -3.79 -8.32 -17.55
N ALA A 74 -4.70 -7.57 -18.20
CA ALA A 74 -4.59 -6.12 -18.32
C ALA A 74 -4.64 -5.42 -16.95
N LEU A 75 -5.52 -5.87 -16.05
CA LEU A 75 -5.62 -5.35 -14.68
C LEU A 75 -4.34 -5.62 -13.87
N ASN A 76 -3.79 -6.82 -13.95
CA ASN A 76 -2.54 -7.15 -13.27
C ASN A 76 -1.38 -6.32 -13.81
N ARG A 77 -1.30 -6.09 -15.15
CA ARG A 77 -0.29 -5.21 -15.74
C ARG A 77 -0.43 -3.75 -15.30
N SER A 78 -1.66 -3.28 -15.13
CA SER A 78 -1.91 -1.95 -14.56
C SER A 78 -1.50 -1.87 -13.09
N ALA A 79 -1.76 -2.93 -12.33
CA ALA A 79 -1.32 -3.05 -10.94
C ALA A 79 0.22 -3.07 -10.82
N ASP A 80 0.91 -3.82 -11.69
CA ASP A 80 2.38 -3.84 -11.76
C ASP A 80 2.96 -2.45 -12.07
N ALA A 81 2.37 -1.75 -13.05
CA ALA A 81 2.80 -0.40 -13.43
C ALA A 81 2.62 0.60 -12.28
N LEU A 82 1.49 0.53 -11.56
CA LEU A 82 1.25 1.37 -10.38
C LEU A 82 2.17 0.99 -9.21
N ALA A 83 2.46 -0.30 -9.01
CA ALA A 83 3.40 -0.76 -8.00
C ALA A 83 4.82 -0.20 -8.24
N GLY A 84 5.23 -0.04 -9.49
CA GLY A 84 6.53 0.54 -9.88
C GLY A 84 6.58 2.07 -9.93
N SER A 85 5.44 2.77 -9.86
CA SER A 85 5.36 4.23 -10.12
C SER A 85 5.95 5.12 -9.03
N GLY A 86 6.23 4.59 -7.84
CA GLY A 86 6.73 5.37 -6.70
C GLY A 86 8.09 6.06 -6.90
N SER A 87 8.84 5.70 -7.94
CA SER A 87 10.14 6.31 -8.24
C SER A 87 10.04 7.77 -8.71
N SER A 88 9.01 8.14 -9.46
CA SER A 88 8.82 9.51 -9.95
C SER A 88 8.54 10.48 -8.80
N PHE A 89 7.75 10.10 -7.80
CA PHE A 89 7.50 10.92 -6.61
C PHE A 89 8.77 11.07 -5.75
N ALA A 90 9.54 10.00 -5.59
CA ALA A 90 10.75 10.02 -4.77
C ALA A 90 11.84 10.98 -5.30
N THR A 91 11.87 11.16 -6.63
CA THR A 91 12.86 12.02 -7.30
C THR A 91 12.43 13.47 -7.45
N ASP A 92 11.21 13.81 -7.04
CA ASP A 92 10.68 15.18 -7.12
C ASP A 92 11.26 16.08 -6.03
N ASP A 93 11.34 17.39 -6.30
CA ASP A 93 11.80 18.41 -5.36
C ASP A 93 10.68 19.38 -4.92
N ASP A 94 9.46 19.17 -5.42
CA ASP A 94 8.27 19.96 -5.06
C ASP A 94 7.27 19.16 -4.19
N PRO A 95 7.40 19.20 -2.85
CA PRO A 95 6.46 18.54 -1.96
C PRO A 95 5.01 19.04 -2.10
N GLU A 96 4.80 20.28 -2.56
CA GLU A 96 3.44 20.82 -2.72
C GLU A 96 2.73 20.17 -3.93
N LEU A 97 3.46 20.03 -5.04
CA LEU A 97 2.96 19.28 -6.21
C LEU A 97 2.61 17.84 -5.83
N ILE A 98 3.50 17.18 -5.08
CA ILE A 98 3.27 15.80 -4.61
C ILE A 98 2.08 15.72 -3.65
N ARG A 99 1.90 16.70 -2.75
CA ARG A 99 0.74 16.78 -1.85
C ARG A 99 -0.57 16.78 -2.63
N ASP A 100 -0.62 17.54 -3.72
CA ASP A 100 -1.83 17.73 -4.52
C ASP A 100 -2.09 16.55 -5.47
N ALA A 101 -1.04 15.92 -6.01
CA ALA A 101 -1.13 14.77 -6.90
C ALA A 101 -1.38 13.43 -6.19
N ALA A 102 -0.81 13.23 -5.00
CA ALA A 102 -0.86 11.95 -4.29
C ALA A 102 -2.29 11.45 -3.99
N PRO A 103 -3.28 12.27 -3.60
CA PRO A 103 -4.64 11.81 -3.35
C PRO A 103 -5.28 11.10 -4.54
N PHE A 104 -5.06 11.59 -5.76
CA PHE A 104 -5.54 10.92 -6.97
C PHE A 104 -4.88 9.56 -7.15
N SER A 105 -3.56 9.48 -7.00
CA SER A 105 -2.81 8.24 -7.12
C SER A 105 -3.24 7.21 -6.07
N LEU A 106 -3.49 7.62 -4.82
CA LEU A 106 -4.02 6.77 -3.76
C LEU A 106 -5.39 6.19 -4.13
N LYS A 107 -6.29 7.03 -4.67
CA LYS A 107 -7.63 6.57 -5.09
C LYS A 107 -7.58 5.67 -6.32
N LEU A 108 -6.65 5.91 -7.23
CA LEU A 108 -6.42 5.01 -8.37
C LEU A 108 -5.94 3.63 -7.90
N MET A 109 -5.01 3.56 -6.96
CA MET A 109 -4.58 2.31 -6.34
C MET A 109 -5.76 1.58 -5.68
N ASP A 110 -6.63 2.29 -4.92
CA ASP A 110 -7.84 1.72 -4.32
C ASP A 110 -8.73 1.06 -5.38
N SER A 111 -8.96 1.75 -6.52
CA SER A 111 -9.82 1.25 -7.60
C SER A 111 -9.24 0.00 -8.26
N VAL A 112 -7.93 -0.02 -8.51
CA VAL A 112 -7.27 -1.20 -9.09
C VAL A 112 -7.24 -2.36 -8.09
N LEU A 113 -7.02 -2.09 -6.79
CA LEU A 113 -7.05 -3.11 -5.72
C LEU A 113 -8.45 -3.67 -5.46
N ALA A 114 -9.52 -2.98 -5.85
CA ALA A 114 -10.88 -3.54 -5.82
C ALA A 114 -11.04 -4.69 -6.84
N GLU A 115 -10.35 -4.59 -7.98
CA GLU A 115 -10.35 -5.60 -9.05
C GLU A 115 -9.23 -6.65 -8.91
N THR A 116 -8.15 -6.30 -8.18
CA THR A 116 -6.98 -7.15 -7.95
C THR A 116 -6.65 -7.27 -6.45
N PRO A 117 -7.57 -7.80 -5.62
CA PRO A 117 -7.52 -7.67 -4.16
C PRO A 117 -6.33 -8.37 -3.48
N THR A 118 -5.66 -9.28 -4.19
CA THR A 118 -4.51 -10.07 -3.69
C THR A 118 -3.18 -9.71 -4.37
N HIS A 119 -3.12 -8.61 -5.12
CA HIS A 119 -1.91 -8.21 -5.83
C HIS A 119 -0.88 -7.64 -4.85
N VAL A 120 0.05 -8.48 -4.38
CA VAL A 120 1.00 -8.18 -3.29
C VAL A 120 1.80 -6.91 -3.55
N GLY A 121 2.33 -6.73 -4.77
CA GLY A 121 3.13 -5.54 -5.11
C GLY A 121 2.35 -4.24 -4.98
N LEU A 122 1.08 -4.21 -5.45
CA LEU A 122 0.24 -3.01 -5.34
C LEU A 122 -0.24 -2.78 -3.90
N LEU A 123 -0.53 -3.84 -3.13
CA LEU A 123 -0.85 -3.76 -1.71
C LEU A 123 0.31 -3.16 -0.91
N THR A 124 1.56 -3.57 -1.21
CA THR A 124 2.77 -3.00 -0.61
C THR A 124 2.93 -1.52 -0.93
N THR A 125 2.74 -1.16 -2.20
CA THR A 125 2.85 0.24 -2.65
C THR A 125 1.75 1.10 -2.06
N ALA A 126 0.51 0.61 -1.96
CA ALA A 126 -0.58 1.31 -1.30
C ALA A 126 -0.28 1.54 0.20
N ALA A 127 0.19 0.51 0.91
CA ALA A 127 0.59 0.63 2.32
C ALA A 127 1.68 1.70 2.51
N LYS A 128 2.72 1.67 1.69
CA LYS A 128 3.78 2.69 1.64
C LYS A 128 3.19 4.08 1.42
N SER A 129 2.46 4.26 0.32
CA SER A 129 2.00 5.57 -0.14
C SER A 129 1.00 6.21 0.83
N TYR A 130 0.06 5.42 1.39
CA TYR A 130 -0.85 5.91 2.43
C TYR A 130 -0.12 6.30 3.71
N THR A 131 0.89 5.52 4.14
CA THR A 131 1.69 5.84 5.33
C THR A 131 2.47 7.13 5.14
N GLN A 132 3.16 7.27 4.02
CA GLN A 132 3.96 8.45 3.71
C GLN A 132 3.08 9.70 3.56
N TYR A 133 1.97 9.61 2.83
CA TYR A 133 1.03 10.72 2.69
C TYR A 133 0.43 11.16 4.03
N ALA A 134 0.04 10.19 4.86
CA ALA A 134 -0.51 10.47 6.19
C ALA A 134 0.50 11.19 7.06
N TYR A 135 1.76 10.78 7.05
CA TYR A 135 2.82 11.40 7.85
C TYR A 135 3.15 12.80 7.34
N VAL A 136 3.53 12.91 6.05
CA VAL A 136 4.12 14.14 5.50
C VAL A 136 3.09 15.27 5.36
N PHE A 137 1.89 14.94 4.88
CA PHE A 137 0.92 15.96 4.44
C PHE A 137 -0.32 16.09 5.35
N VAL A 138 -0.47 15.20 6.33
CA VAL A 138 -1.63 15.25 7.23
C VAL A 138 -1.19 15.38 8.68
N GLN A 139 -0.35 14.48 9.19
CA GLN A 139 0.10 14.52 10.57
C GLN A 139 0.99 15.73 10.84
N GLN A 140 2.04 15.97 10.03
CA GLN A 140 2.92 17.11 10.24
C GLN A 140 2.18 18.46 10.14
N GLU A 141 1.14 18.56 9.28
CA GLU A 141 0.28 19.75 9.25
C GLU A 141 -0.50 19.89 10.56
N GLY A 142 -1.00 18.78 11.12
CA GLY A 142 -1.64 18.77 12.44
C GLY A 142 -0.70 19.28 13.53
N GLU A 143 0.54 18.79 13.56
CA GLU A 143 1.56 19.21 14.55
C GLU A 143 1.92 20.68 14.43
N VAL A 144 1.95 21.25 13.22
CA VAL A 144 2.18 22.69 13.00
C VAL A 144 0.99 23.51 13.54
N LEU A 145 -0.22 22.99 13.44
CA LEU A 145 -1.45 23.67 13.87
C LEU A 145 -1.71 23.58 15.38
N GLU A 146 -1.07 22.67 16.13
CA GLU A 146 -1.35 22.43 17.55
C GLU A 146 -1.30 23.71 18.39
N ASP A 147 -0.36 24.62 18.13
CA ASP A 147 -0.19 25.84 18.91
C ASP A 147 -1.17 26.96 18.49
N THR A 148 -1.77 26.88 17.32
CA THR A 148 -2.53 28.00 16.72
C THR A 148 -4.00 27.69 16.51
N ASP A 149 -4.34 26.42 16.23
CA ASP A 149 -5.71 25.96 15.94
C ASP A 149 -5.88 24.50 16.35
N VAL A 150 -6.15 24.28 17.63
CA VAL A 150 -6.31 22.94 18.25
C VAL A 150 -7.41 22.13 17.56
N ALA A 151 -8.50 22.78 17.13
CA ALA A 151 -9.62 22.07 16.49
C ALA A 151 -9.23 21.53 15.11
N ARG A 152 -8.52 22.34 14.31
CA ARG A 152 -7.99 21.88 13.01
C ARG A 152 -6.87 20.85 13.20
N ALA A 153 -6.00 21.01 14.19
CA ALA A 153 -4.98 20.02 14.52
C ALA A 153 -5.63 18.66 14.84
N ALA A 154 -6.64 18.62 15.71
CA ALA A 154 -7.39 17.41 16.04
C ALA A 154 -8.03 16.76 14.80
N ALA A 155 -8.64 17.55 13.92
CA ALA A 155 -9.21 17.06 12.66
C ALA A 155 -8.14 16.46 11.73
N ARG A 156 -6.92 17.01 11.70
CA ARG A 156 -5.77 16.45 10.96
C ARG A 156 -5.31 15.13 11.56
N PHE A 157 -5.20 15.03 12.87
CA PHE A 157 -4.84 13.77 13.53
C PHE A 157 -5.90 12.69 13.34
N ASP A 158 -7.19 13.02 13.40
CA ASP A 158 -8.27 12.08 13.08
C ASP A 158 -8.17 11.55 11.65
N ARG A 159 -7.87 12.44 10.70
CA ARG A 159 -7.64 12.04 9.31
C ARG A 159 -6.40 11.15 9.17
N ALA A 160 -5.30 11.51 9.82
CA ALA A 160 -4.06 10.73 9.79
C ALA A 160 -4.29 9.32 10.36
N ARG A 161 -5.00 9.18 11.49
CA ARG A 161 -5.37 7.87 12.07
C ARG A 161 -6.11 6.99 11.05
N LYS A 162 -7.09 7.54 10.32
CA LYS A 162 -7.86 6.81 9.30
C LYS A 162 -6.97 6.35 8.13
N LEU A 163 -6.02 7.18 7.72
CA LEU A 163 -5.09 6.85 6.63
C LEU A 163 -4.07 5.78 7.06
N TYR A 164 -3.54 5.86 8.27
CA TYR A 164 -2.65 4.83 8.82
C TYR A 164 -3.37 3.49 9.00
N ALA A 165 -4.61 3.50 9.49
CA ALA A 165 -5.42 2.28 9.58
C ALA A 165 -5.60 1.63 8.18
N ARG A 166 -5.89 2.42 7.15
CA ARG A 166 -5.99 1.94 5.77
C ARG A 166 -4.67 1.39 5.26
N ALA A 167 -3.56 2.07 5.52
CA ALA A 167 -2.21 1.61 5.15
C ALA A 167 -1.88 0.27 5.80
N ARG A 168 -2.15 0.13 7.09
CA ARG A 168 -2.01 -1.13 7.84
C ARG A 168 -2.84 -2.25 7.22
N ASP A 169 -4.10 -1.97 6.90
CA ASP A 169 -5.01 -2.96 6.34
C ASP A 169 -4.53 -3.45 4.96
N TYR A 170 -3.96 -2.56 4.13
CA TYR A 170 -3.31 -2.97 2.87
C TYR A 170 -2.08 -3.86 3.11
N ALA A 171 -1.22 -3.50 4.06
CA ALA A 171 -0.04 -4.30 4.38
C ALA A 171 -0.44 -5.69 4.93
N LEU A 172 -1.43 -5.77 5.82
CA LEU A 172 -1.95 -7.04 6.35
C LEU A 172 -2.56 -7.91 5.25
N ARG A 173 -3.33 -7.32 4.33
CA ARG A 173 -3.84 -8.03 3.15
C ARG A 173 -2.72 -8.56 2.27
N GLY A 174 -1.64 -7.79 2.09
CA GLY A 174 -0.46 -8.23 1.36
C GLY A 174 0.20 -9.43 2.02
N LEU A 175 0.39 -9.38 3.33
CA LEU A 175 0.92 -10.51 4.11
C LEU A 175 -0.01 -11.73 4.07
N GLU A 176 -1.33 -11.53 4.14
CA GLU A 176 -2.32 -12.61 4.04
C GLU A 176 -2.33 -13.26 2.65
N ALA A 177 -2.18 -12.46 1.59
CA ALA A 177 -2.08 -12.95 0.22
C ALA A 177 -0.79 -13.77 -0.02
N ALA A 178 0.33 -13.33 0.56
CA ALA A 178 1.60 -14.06 0.49
C ALA A 178 1.64 -15.28 1.42
N HIS A 179 1.01 -15.19 2.58
CA HIS A 179 1.05 -16.20 3.64
C HIS A 179 -0.35 -16.44 4.23
N PRO A 180 -1.21 -17.24 3.59
CA PRO A 180 -2.57 -17.49 4.07
C PRO A 180 -2.65 -17.91 5.53
N GLY A 181 -3.56 -17.27 6.30
CA GLY A 181 -3.76 -17.47 7.74
C GLY A 181 -2.79 -16.68 8.64
N ILE A 182 -1.92 -15.83 8.09
CA ILE A 182 -0.95 -15.06 8.91
C ILE A 182 -1.66 -14.06 9.82
N SER A 183 -2.75 -13.46 9.37
CA SER A 183 -3.49 -12.44 10.15
C SER A 183 -4.05 -13.01 11.45
N SER A 184 -4.63 -14.20 11.42
CA SER A 184 -5.11 -14.89 12.62
C SER A 184 -3.96 -15.35 13.53
N ALA A 185 -2.88 -15.82 12.95
CA ALA A 185 -1.69 -16.25 13.68
C ALA A 185 -0.99 -15.07 14.39
N LEU A 186 -0.96 -13.88 13.79
CA LEU A 186 -0.43 -12.66 14.39
C LEU A 186 -1.19 -12.25 15.66
N ALA A 187 -2.49 -12.46 15.71
CA ALA A 187 -3.28 -12.17 16.90
C ALA A 187 -2.94 -13.09 18.09
N SER A 188 -2.51 -14.33 17.81
CA SER A 188 -2.22 -15.34 18.84
C SER A 188 -0.76 -15.31 19.27
N ASN A 189 0.17 -15.34 18.32
CA ASN A 189 1.62 -15.34 18.58
C ASN A 189 2.37 -14.67 17.41
N PRO A 190 2.60 -13.34 17.49
CA PRO A 190 3.21 -12.58 16.40
C PRO A 190 4.56 -13.11 15.94
N ARG A 191 5.45 -13.46 16.87
CA ARG A 191 6.81 -13.96 16.53
C ARG A 191 6.77 -15.29 15.80
N ALA A 192 5.95 -16.22 16.25
CA ALA A 192 5.79 -17.52 15.59
C ALA A 192 5.12 -17.38 14.21
N ALA A 193 4.12 -16.51 14.10
CA ALA A 193 3.44 -16.24 12.82
C ALA A 193 4.41 -15.73 11.75
N LEU A 194 5.35 -14.87 12.13
CA LEU A 194 6.33 -14.26 11.24
C LEU A 194 7.53 -15.15 10.89
N ALA A 195 7.71 -16.29 11.56
CA ALA A 195 8.86 -17.18 11.31
C ALA A 195 8.94 -17.65 9.85
N ARG A 196 7.81 -17.75 9.15
CA ARG A 196 7.72 -18.19 7.75
C ARG A 196 7.96 -17.08 6.70
N THR A 197 8.03 -15.82 7.12
CA THR A 197 8.31 -14.71 6.21
C THR A 197 9.76 -14.73 5.73
N THR A 198 9.97 -14.18 4.54
CA THR A 198 11.25 -14.18 3.83
C THR A 198 11.73 -12.76 3.56
N ARG A 199 12.88 -12.61 2.89
CA ARG A 199 13.40 -11.31 2.48
C ARG A 199 12.45 -10.52 1.58
N ASP A 200 11.65 -11.21 0.78
CA ASP A 200 10.68 -10.58 -0.12
C ASP A 200 9.53 -9.89 0.64
N ASP A 201 9.30 -10.29 1.89
CA ASP A 201 8.26 -9.73 2.75
C ASP A 201 8.72 -8.49 3.54
N VAL A 202 10.00 -8.13 3.50
CA VAL A 202 10.56 -7.04 4.33
C VAL A 202 9.81 -5.74 4.13
N ALA A 203 9.47 -5.39 2.90
CA ALA A 203 8.71 -4.19 2.61
C ALA A 203 7.32 -4.19 3.28
N LEU A 204 6.59 -5.31 3.21
CA LEU A 204 5.29 -5.47 3.86
C LEU A 204 5.40 -5.38 5.38
N LEU A 205 6.37 -6.07 5.97
CA LEU A 205 6.62 -6.04 7.41
C LEU A 205 6.93 -4.62 7.89
N TYR A 206 7.82 -3.93 7.18
CA TYR A 206 8.21 -2.56 7.51
C TYR A 206 7.02 -1.59 7.42
N TRP A 207 6.26 -1.60 6.30
CA TRP A 207 5.14 -0.66 6.14
C TRP A 207 3.98 -0.98 7.05
N CYS A 208 3.75 -2.27 7.38
CA CYS A 208 2.76 -2.67 8.38
C CYS A 208 3.14 -2.16 9.77
N ALA A 209 4.41 -2.36 10.18
CA ALA A 209 4.93 -1.87 11.46
C ALA A 209 4.86 -0.33 11.53
N SER A 210 5.29 0.36 10.46
CA SER A 210 5.31 1.83 10.41
C SER A 210 3.90 2.43 10.48
N ALA A 211 2.95 1.92 9.69
CA ALA A 211 1.56 2.39 9.72
C ALA A 211 0.90 2.12 11.07
N THR A 212 1.11 0.91 11.64
CA THR A 212 0.55 0.54 12.93
C THR A 212 1.15 1.37 14.07
N GLY A 213 2.48 1.54 14.06
CA GLY A 213 3.18 2.34 15.07
C GLY A 213 2.76 3.81 15.04
N ALA A 214 2.62 4.41 13.86
CA ALA A 214 2.12 5.76 13.69
C ALA A 214 0.66 5.91 14.14
N TRP A 215 -0.19 4.93 13.81
CA TRP A 215 -1.58 4.89 14.29
C TRP A 215 -1.65 4.81 15.82
N ILE A 216 -0.84 3.96 16.46
CA ILE A 216 -0.73 3.86 17.92
C ILE A 216 -0.27 5.20 18.50
N GLY A 217 0.74 5.83 17.90
CA GLY A 217 1.27 7.12 18.36
C GLY A 217 0.20 8.22 18.47
N LEU A 218 -0.77 8.20 17.54
CA LEU A 218 -1.93 9.12 17.54
C LEU A 218 -3.15 8.60 18.33
N SER A 219 -3.08 7.42 18.95
CA SER A 219 -4.18 6.74 19.63
C SER A 219 -3.77 6.19 20.99
N LYS A 220 -2.84 6.88 21.68
CA LYS A 220 -2.26 6.43 22.98
C LYS A 220 -3.28 6.31 24.10
N ASP A 221 -4.39 7.01 24.01
CA ASP A 221 -5.55 6.97 24.87
C ASP A 221 -6.45 5.75 24.65
N THR A 222 -6.21 4.98 23.61
CA THR A 222 -7.01 3.81 23.22
C THR A 222 -6.28 2.51 23.60
N PRO A 223 -6.72 1.76 24.64
CA PRO A 223 -6.04 0.52 25.06
C PRO A 223 -5.89 -0.52 23.94
N ALA A 224 -6.90 -0.64 23.07
CA ALA A 224 -6.85 -1.56 21.92
C ALA A 224 -5.76 -1.20 20.91
N ALA A 225 -5.39 0.09 20.78
CA ALA A 225 -4.28 0.51 19.95
C ALA A 225 -2.94 0.12 20.59
N VAL A 226 -2.76 0.44 21.86
CA VAL A 226 -1.52 0.12 22.61
C VAL A 226 -1.28 -1.40 22.65
N ALA A 227 -2.33 -2.22 22.71
CA ALA A 227 -2.26 -3.68 22.67
C ALA A 227 -1.63 -4.23 21.38
N GLN A 228 -1.51 -3.42 20.31
CA GLN A 228 -0.85 -3.81 19.07
C GLN A 228 0.70 -3.63 19.09
N LEU A 229 1.27 -3.01 20.12
CA LEU A 229 2.73 -2.81 20.20
C LEU A 229 3.54 -4.10 20.06
N PRO A 230 3.19 -5.26 20.64
CA PRO A 230 3.92 -6.51 20.43
C PRO A 230 3.92 -6.98 18.97
N VAL A 231 2.88 -6.67 18.21
CA VAL A 231 2.80 -6.99 16.77
C VAL A 231 3.77 -6.11 15.98
N VAL A 232 3.79 -4.81 16.27
CA VAL A 232 4.74 -3.85 15.66
C VAL A 232 6.18 -4.29 15.94
N GLU A 233 6.48 -4.62 17.21
CA GLU A 233 7.81 -5.08 17.64
C GLU A 233 8.22 -6.34 16.88
N ALA A 234 7.36 -7.36 16.82
CA ALA A 234 7.67 -8.60 16.13
C ALA A 234 7.90 -8.37 14.62
N MET A 235 7.11 -7.52 13.97
CA MET A 235 7.26 -7.21 12.55
C MET A 235 8.57 -6.50 12.25
N ILE A 236 8.91 -5.47 13.02
CA ILE A 236 10.13 -4.69 12.76
C ILE A 236 11.39 -5.49 13.09
N ASP A 237 11.38 -6.29 14.16
CA ASP A 237 12.48 -7.19 14.52
C ASP A 237 12.67 -8.26 13.44
N ARG A 238 11.58 -8.79 12.89
CA ARG A 238 11.66 -9.76 11.80
C ARG A 238 12.20 -9.12 10.51
N ALA A 239 11.74 -7.93 10.15
CA ALA A 239 12.27 -7.20 9.00
C ALA A 239 13.77 -6.93 9.14
N LEU A 240 14.21 -6.51 10.33
CA LEU A 240 15.63 -6.28 10.65
C LEU A 240 16.46 -7.55 10.49
N ALA A 241 15.95 -8.68 10.99
CA ALA A 241 16.64 -9.97 10.90
C ALA A 241 16.72 -10.51 9.46
N LEU A 242 15.75 -10.16 8.60
CA LEU A 242 15.73 -10.59 7.21
C LEU A 242 16.63 -9.74 6.31
N ASP A 243 16.63 -8.43 6.49
CA ASP A 243 17.50 -7.51 5.73
C ASP A 243 17.67 -6.17 6.46
N GLU A 244 18.71 -6.05 7.28
CA GLU A 244 19.03 -4.80 7.99
C GLU A 244 19.36 -3.62 7.05
N SER A 245 19.81 -3.93 5.83
CA SER A 245 20.21 -2.92 4.84
C SER A 245 19.07 -2.39 4.00
N TRP A 246 17.87 -2.94 4.17
CA TRP A 246 16.71 -2.60 3.37
C TRP A 246 16.46 -1.08 3.37
N ASP A 247 16.23 -0.53 2.17
CA ASP A 247 15.99 0.89 1.90
C ASP A 247 17.03 1.80 2.62
N ALA A 248 18.31 1.40 2.49
CA ALA A 248 19.47 2.11 3.05
C ALA A 248 19.35 2.42 4.56
N GLY A 249 18.78 1.50 5.33
CA GLY A 249 18.68 1.61 6.78
C GLY A 249 17.38 2.23 7.29
N ALA A 250 16.30 2.19 6.49
CA ALA A 250 14.99 2.68 6.91
C ALA A 250 14.46 1.96 8.17
N ILE A 251 14.75 0.66 8.32
CA ILE A 251 14.39 -0.11 9.53
C ILE A 251 15.09 0.45 10.76
N HIS A 252 16.36 0.77 10.65
CA HIS A 252 17.11 1.42 11.73
C HIS A 252 16.56 2.81 12.06
N THR A 253 16.20 3.59 11.04
CA THR A 253 15.58 4.91 11.23
C THR A 253 14.27 4.82 12.03
N PHE A 254 13.41 3.82 11.73
CA PHE A 254 12.21 3.54 12.52
C PHE A 254 12.56 3.17 13.96
N LEU A 255 13.54 2.31 14.17
CA LEU A 255 13.95 1.83 15.49
C LEU A 255 14.50 2.95 16.39
N ILE A 256 15.10 4.01 15.84
CA ILE A 256 15.53 5.17 16.64
C ILE A 256 14.38 5.71 17.50
N ALA A 257 13.21 5.90 16.92
CA ALA A 257 12.04 6.42 17.64
C ALA A 257 11.27 5.33 18.40
N PHE A 258 11.43 4.05 18.00
CA PHE A 258 10.65 2.95 18.57
C PHE A 258 11.27 2.35 19.82
N GLU A 259 12.59 2.45 20.04
CA GLU A 259 13.27 1.83 21.19
C GLU A 259 12.70 2.23 22.55
N ASP A 260 12.21 3.46 22.69
CA ASP A 260 11.56 3.95 23.92
C ASP A 260 10.14 3.38 24.12
N ASN A 261 9.54 2.85 23.07
CA ASN A 261 8.16 2.32 23.06
C ASN A 261 8.08 0.80 23.05
N ARG A 262 9.21 0.08 23.10
CA ARG A 262 9.22 -1.37 23.16
C ARG A 262 8.53 -1.91 24.40
N ALA A 263 7.84 -3.04 24.28
CA ALA A 263 7.23 -3.74 25.40
C ALA A 263 8.29 -4.21 26.41
N GLN A 264 9.44 -4.66 25.92
CA GLN A 264 10.63 -4.96 26.75
C GLN A 264 11.70 -3.90 26.45
N ARG A 265 11.58 -2.76 27.13
CA ARG A 265 12.55 -1.67 26.98
C ARG A 265 13.95 -2.14 27.36
N ALA A 266 14.94 -1.76 26.57
CA ALA A 266 16.33 -1.88 26.98
C ALA A 266 16.60 -1.11 28.28
N ALA A 267 17.61 -1.55 29.05
CA ALA A 267 18.02 -0.82 30.25
C ALA A 267 18.42 0.63 29.96
N ASN A 268 18.92 0.89 28.77
CA ASN A 268 19.20 2.22 28.25
C ASN A 268 18.65 2.36 26.81
N PRO A 269 17.40 2.77 26.62
CA PRO A 269 16.78 2.93 25.31
C PRO A 269 17.50 3.97 24.43
N ALA A 270 18.02 5.05 25.03
CA ALA A 270 18.78 6.07 24.28
C ALA A 270 20.09 5.51 23.70
N ALA A 271 20.77 4.60 24.40
CA ALA A 271 21.96 3.92 23.88
C ALA A 271 21.59 2.92 22.76
N ALA A 272 20.46 2.23 22.85
CA ALA A 272 19.95 1.37 21.78
C ALA A 272 19.59 2.20 20.53
N ALA A 273 18.84 3.27 20.71
CA ALA A 273 18.50 4.21 19.63
C ALA A 273 19.75 4.81 18.96
N ARG A 274 20.81 5.11 19.72
CA ARG A 274 22.08 5.59 19.18
C ARG A 274 22.74 4.57 18.25
N LYS A 275 22.75 3.29 18.60
CA LYS A 275 23.27 2.23 17.71
C LYS A 275 22.51 2.17 16.40
N HIS A 276 21.18 2.30 16.45
CA HIS A 276 20.35 2.36 15.24
C HIS A 276 20.61 3.62 14.42
N PHE A 277 20.80 4.76 15.07
CA PHE A 277 21.18 6.01 14.39
C PHE A 277 22.52 5.87 13.64
N GLU A 278 23.56 5.40 14.34
CA GLU A 278 24.88 5.18 13.73
C GLU A 278 24.80 4.21 12.55
N ARG A 279 24.01 3.15 12.68
CA ARG A 279 23.85 2.18 11.60
C ARG A 279 23.07 2.74 10.42
N ALA A 280 21.96 3.49 10.65
CA ALA A 280 21.20 4.17 9.60
C ALA A 280 22.08 5.18 8.82
N VAL A 281 22.87 5.97 9.53
CA VAL A 281 23.82 6.93 8.93
C VAL A 281 24.86 6.19 8.09
N ALA A 282 25.43 5.08 8.60
CA ALA A 282 26.40 4.28 7.86
C ALA A 282 25.80 3.69 6.57
N LEU A 283 24.63 3.08 6.64
CA LEU A 283 23.94 2.46 5.50
C LEU A 283 23.53 3.48 4.44
N SER A 284 23.09 4.67 4.85
CA SER A 284 22.76 5.77 3.94
C SER A 284 23.98 6.62 3.53
N GLN A 285 25.17 6.30 4.01
CA GLN A 285 26.39 7.09 3.80
C GLN A 285 26.25 8.57 4.24
N GLY A 286 25.41 8.81 5.27
CA GLY A 286 25.10 10.16 5.74
C GLY A 286 24.22 11.01 4.81
N MET A 287 23.69 10.43 3.71
CA MET A 287 22.96 11.16 2.67
C MET A 287 21.43 11.17 2.85
N GLN A 288 20.92 10.64 3.95
CA GLN A 288 19.50 10.74 4.32
C GLN A 288 19.33 11.62 5.55
N ALA A 289 18.42 12.60 5.48
CA ALA A 289 18.12 13.51 6.58
C ALA A 289 17.28 12.84 7.69
N GLY A 290 16.50 11.79 7.35
CA GLY A 290 15.60 11.10 8.24
C GLY A 290 16.21 10.62 9.56
N PRO A 291 17.35 9.90 9.57
CA PRO A 291 17.99 9.44 10.79
C PRO A 291 18.35 10.58 11.77
N TYR A 292 18.88 11.69 11.26
CA TYR A 292 19.25 12.84 12.07
C TYR A 292 18.03 13.48 12.73
N VAL A 293 16.94 13.65 11.98
CA VAL A 293 15.68 14.20 12.49
C VAL A 293 15.07 13.25 13.52
N ALA A 294 15.00 11.96 13.22
CA ALA A 294 14.45 10.96 14.15
C ALA A 294 15.20 10.94 15.49
N PHE A 295 16.55 10.99 15.45
CA PHE A 295 17.34 11.02 16.68
C PHE A 295 17.20 12.34 17.45
N ALA A 296 17.11 13.47 16.74
CA ALA A 296 16.88 14.76 17.35
C ALA A 296 15.55 14.81 18.09
N GLU A 297 14.46 14.35 17.49
CA GLU A 297 13.11 14.40 18.05
C GLU A 297 12.90 13.39 19.18
N SER A 298 13.37 12.14 19.03
CA SER A 298 13.07 11.09 20.01
C SER A 298 14.09 10.99 21.14
N VAL A 299 15.38 11.27 20.88
CA VAL A 299 16.43 11.09 21.88
C VAL A 299 16.92 12.42 22.46
N ALA A 300 17.31 13.37 21.62
CA ALA A 300 17.88 14.61 22.13
C ALA A 300 16.87 15.47 22.88
N VAL A 301 15.61 15.52 22.42
CA VAL A 301 14.51 16.19 23.13
C VAL A 301 14.22 15.51 24.47
N THR A 302 14.09 14.18 24.51
CA THR A 302 13.86 13.43 25.74
C THR A 302 15.00 13.61 26.76
N ALA A 303 16.24 13.64 26.28
CA ALA A 303 17.43 13.87 27.09
C ALA A 303 17.63 15.35 27.48
N GLN A 304 16.81 16.26 26.97
CA GLN A 304 16.97 17.71 27.12
C GLN A 304 18.36 18.23 26.64
N ASP A 305 18.97 17.52 25.68
CA ASP A 305 20.25 17.92 25.08
C ASP A 305 20.01 18.85 23.89
N ARG A 306 19.85 20.14 24.21
CA ARG A 306 19.62 21.23 23.26
C ARG A 306 20.76 21.37 22.24
N ALA A 307 21.99 21.12 22.66
CA ALA A 307 23.17 21.25 21.80
C ALA A 307 23.18 20.13 20.75
N GLN A 308 22.97 18.89 21.17
CA GLN A 308 22.87 17.72 20.28
C GLN A 308 21.71 17.87 19.31
N PHE A 309 20.52 18.28 19.77
CA PHE A 309 19.34 18.54 18.95
C PHE A 309 19.65 19.50 17.80
N LYS A 310 20.22 20.69 18.13
CA LYS A 310 20.59 21.69 17.12
C LYS A 310 21.68 21.17 16.16
N GLY A 311 22.64 20.41 16.68
CA GLY A 311 23.72 19.83 15.89
C GLY A 311 23.20 18.84 14.83
N LEU A 312 22.31 17.93 15.23
CA LEU A 312 21.68 16.93 14.36
C LEU A 312 20.84 17.57 13.26
N LEU A 313 19.99 18.54 13.62
CA LEU A 313 19.15 19.23 12.63
C LEU A 313 19.98 20.05 11.63
N LYS A 314 21.11 20.65 12.05
CA LYS A 314 22.06 21.30 11.14
C LYS A 314 22.71 20.30 10.19
N GLN A 315 23.06 19.09 10.66
CA GLN A 315 23.58 18.02 9.80
C GLN A 315 22.53 17.59 8.76
N ALA A 316 21.26 17.42 9.15
CA ALA A 316 20.17 17.13 8.22
C ALA A 316 20.02 18.22 7.15
N LEU A 317 20.13 19.50 7.53
CA LEU A 317 20.04 20.64 6.61
C LEU A 317 21.23 20.77 5.67
N ALA A 318 22.42 20.27 6.04
CA ALA A 318 23.62 20.31 5.23
C ALA A 318 23.66 19.25 4.11
N ILE A 319 22.75 18.30 4.11
CA ILE A 319 22.68 17.24 3.08
C ILE A 319 22.28 17.86 1.74
N ASP A 320 23.07 17.63 0.70
CA ASP A 320 22.69 17.97 -0.67
C ASP A 320 21.56 17.04 -1.14
N VAL A 321 20.37 17.58 -1.29
CA VAL A 321 19.17 16.82 -1.71
C VAL A 321 19.30 16.28 -3.13
N ASN A 322 20.18 16.82 -3.96
CA ASN A 322 20.41 16.39 -5.34
C ASN A 322 21.47 15.28 -5.48
N ALA A 323 22.26 15.03 -4.43
CA ALA A 323 23.33 14.02 -4.47
C ALA A 323 22.79 12.61 -4.76
N ARG A 324 21.55 12.31 -4.34
CA ARG A 324 20.88 11.02 -4.54
C ARG A 324 19.42 11.26 -4.94
N PRO A 325 19.09 11.30 -6.24
CA PRO A 325 17.74 11.63 -6.71
C PRO A 325 16.63 10.79 -6.07
N GLN A 326 16.85 9.49 -5.82
CA GLN A 326 15.88 8.59 -5.19
C GLN A 326 15.51 8.97 -3.76
N TRP A 327 16.24 9.84 -3.10
CA TRP A 327 15.99 10.35 -1.74
C TRP A 327 15.61 11.84 -1.71
N ARG A 328 15.51 12.46 -2.88
CA ARG A 328 15.34 13.93 -2.99
C ARG A 328 14.11 14.40 -2.22
N LEU A 329 12.93 13.87 -2.55
CA LEU A 329 11.70 14.28 -1.87
C LEU A 329 11.78 14.05 -0.36
N ALA A 330 12.26 12.87 0.07
CA ALA A 330 12.39 12.56 1.49
C ALA A 330 13.33 13.53 2.21
N ASN A 331 14.47 13.88 1.61
CA ASN A 331 15.41 14.84 2.17
C ASN A 331 14.81 16.25 2.22
N VAL A 332 14.14 16.72 1.16
CA VAL A 332 13.46 18.03 1.14
C VAL A 332 12.43 18.12 2.27
N VAL A 333 11.61 17.08 2.44
CA VAL A 333 10.61 17.00 3.52
C VAL A 333 11.26 17.03 4.89
N MET A 334 12.31 16.23 5.11
CA MET A 334 13.00 16.18 6.41
C MET A 334 13.79 17.47 6.70
N GLN A 335 14.31 18.14 5.71
CA GLN A 335 14.91 19.46 5.87
C GLN A 335 13.86 20.54 6.22
N ARG A 336 12.66 20.48 5.62
CA ARG A 336 11.52 21.32 6.01
C ARG A 336 11.15 21.09 7.48
N ARG A 337 11.07 19.83 7.90
CA ARG A 337 10.82 19.45 9.30
C ARG A 337 11.92 19.95 10.22
N SER A 338 13.18 19.84 9.81
CA SER A 338 14.32 20.34 10.59
C SER A 338 14.25 21.86 10.85
N ARG A 339 13.83 22.64 9.85
CA ARG A 339 13.65 24.10 10.02
C ARG A 339 12.53 24.40 11.01
N TRP A 340 11.42 23.69 10.90
CA TRP A 340 10.29 23.84 11.82
C TRP A 340 10.68 23.46 13.26
N LEU A 341 11.37 22.34 13.46
CA LEU A 341 11.86 21.93 14.77
C LEU A 341 12.84 22.95 15.39
N LEU A 342 13.75 23.49 14.59
CA LEU A 342 14.67 24.54 15.06
C LEU A 342 13.94 25.81 15.50
N SER A 343 12.85 26.20 14.85
CA SER A 343 12.03 27.34 15.24
C SER A 343 11.31 27.13 16.56
N ARG A 344 11.11 25.86 16.98
CA ARG A 344 10.44 25.47 18.24
C ARG A 344 11.43 25.15 19.38
N THR A 345 12.72 25.40 19.19
CA THR A 345 13.75 25.00 20.18
C THR A 345 13.42 25.48 21.59
N ASP A 346 12.97 26.73 21.74
CA ASP A 346 12.69 27.31 23.07
C ASP A 346 11.41 26.74 23.72
N GLN A 347 10.54 26.09 22.96
CA GLN A 347 9.36 25.38 23.46
C GLN A 347 9.69 23.93 23.84
N LEU A 348 10.65 23.31 23.17
CA LEU A 348 11.02 21.91 23.36
C LEU A 348 11.99 21.68 24.52
N PHE A 349 12.73 22.71 24.93
CA PHE A 349 13.76 22.61 25.96
C PHE A 349 13.46 23.55 27.11
N ALA A 350 13.56 23.02 28.34
CA ALA A 350 13.50 23.83 29.53
C ALA A 350 14.62 24.90 29.52
N GLN A 351 14.32 26.09 30.09
CA GLN A 351 15.29 27.17 30.27
C GLN A 351 16.28 26.87 31.37
#